data_25589514f2664e29227ca1f9a12fa4ae
#
_entry.id   25589514f2664e29227ca1f9a12fa4ae
#
_cell.length_a   1.000
_cell.length_b   1.000
_cell.length_c   1.000
_cell.angle_alpha   90.00
_cell.angle_beta   90.00
_cell.angle_gamma   90.00
#
_symmetry.space_group_name_H-M   'P 1'
#
loop_
_entity.id
_entity.type
_entity.pdbx_description
1 polymer ?
#
loop_
_entity_poly.entity_id
_entity_poly.type
_entity_poly.pdbx_seq_one_letter_code
_entity_poly.pdbx_strand_id
1 'polypeptide(L)'
;MRVCFYTLGCKVNLNETGALEQLFRANGFTIAQEGEAADVFIVNSCTVTNFGDQKSRKWLRRKKRENPGAVTVLTGCYPQAFPEEAAQFMEADLVCGNGDRKAILENVQKLLDGHERIVAIAPHQRGEQFEELPVERFETHTRAFIKVEDGCNRQCAYCVIPRARGPVRSRAEESILAELHQLAAAGYREVVLSAISLPSYGLDTGTNLVELVEKCAQVPGIERIRLGSLDPDMLTPKFISRLAAVDKLCPQFHLSLQSGCTATLRRMRRVYTAQEYAQVVEQIRAAYGSRPVSFTTDCICGFPGETAEDFEESCEFLKKIGFLKVHVFPYSRRSGTPAYDFPDQIHEREKQERSRHMNAVAEQVRRETLAAFEGTEDEVLLETPLSGTLFTGYTRLYIPVVVSAPGCESGQIVRVKLGRYDGERVRAALC
;
A
#
# COMPACT_ATOMS: atom_id res chain seq x y z
N MET A 1 -26.64 -6.12 14.69
CA MET A 1 -25.31 -6.25 15.35
C MET A 1 -24.33 -5.26 14.74
N ARG A 2 -23.35 -4.83 15.53
CA ARG A 2 -22.35 -3.82 15.10
C ARG A 2 -20.97 -4.47 14.99
N VAL A 3 -20.22 -4.15 13.93
CA VAL A 3 -18.84 -4.61 13.74
C VAL A 3 -17.90 -3.43 13.55
N CYS A 4 -16.76 -3.43 14.22
CA CYS A 4 -15.73 -2.43 14.13
C CYS A 4 -14.48 -3.04 13.50
N PHE A 5 -13.97 -2.43 12.43
CA PHE A 5 -12.75 -2.85 11.75
C PHE A 5 -11.56 -1.94 12.13
N TYR A 6 -10.39 -2.55 12.24
CA TYR A 6 -9.13 -1.85 12.37
C TYR A 6 -8.12 -2.41 11.37
N THR A 7 -7.68 -1.57 10.45
CA THR A 7 -6.77 -1.99 9.37
C THR A 7 -5.37 -1.47 9.64
N LEU A 8 -4.42 -2.37 9.60
CA LEU A 8 -3.00 -2.06 9.56
C LEU A 8 -2.39 -2.64 8.28
N GLY A 9 -1.51 -1.88 7.63
CA GLY A 9 -0.76 -2.40 6.50
C GLY A 9 -0.82 -1.54 5.23
N CYS A 10 -0.83 -2.22 4.10
CA CYS A 10 -0.75 -1.61 2.77
C CYS A 10 -2.15 -1.38 2.14
N LYS A 11 -2.15 -0.87 0.91
CA LYS A 11 -3.37 -0.64 0.13
C LYS A 11 -4.18 -1.94 -0.11
N VAL A 12 -3.49 -3.08 -0.19
CA VAL A 12 -4.15 -4.39 -0.29
C VAL A 12 -4.97 -4.69 0.96
N ASN A 13 -4.43 -4.46 2.17
CA ASN A 13 -5.20 -4.61 3.41
C ASN A 13 -6.41 -3.66 3.46
N LEU A 14 -6.29 -2.43 2.96
CA LEU A 14 -7.41 -1.49 2.89
C LEU A 14 -8.52 -1.99 1.96
N ASN A 15 -8.18 -2.49 0.76
CA ASN A 15 -9.15 -3.10 -0.14
C ASN A 15 -9.84 -4.30 0.51
N GLU A 16 -9.08 -5.19 1.13
CA GLU A 16 -9.60 -6.37 1.82
C GLU A 16 -10.54 -6.03 2.97
N THR A 17 -10.23 -4.99 3.74
CA THR A 17 -11.14 -4.51 4.78
C THR A 17 -12.42 -3.92 4.19
N GLY A 18 -12.32 -3.13 3.13
CA GLY A 18 -13.50 -2.60 2.44
C GLY A 18 -14.43 -3.71 1.93
N ALA A 19 -13.85 -4.79 1.39
CA ALA A 19 -14.61 -5.97 0.96
C ALA A 19 -15.28 -6.70 2.14
N LEU A 20 -14.58 -6.84 3.27
CA LEU A 20 -15.16 -7.40 4.50
C LEU A 20 -16.28 -6.52 5.06
N GLU A 21 -16.11 -5.21 5.11
CA GLU A 21 -17.15 -4.28 5.55
C GLU A 21 -18.43 -4.46 4.70
N GLN A 22 -18.26 -4.57 3.41
CA GLN A 22 -19.38 -4.78 2.49
C GLN A 22 -20.06 -6.13 2.70
N LEU A 23 -19.27 -7.21 2.87
CA LEU A 23 -19.78 -8.55 3.18
C LEU A 23 -20.59 -8.56 4.48
N PHE A 24 -20.11 -7.90 5.53
CA PHE A 24 -20.81 -7.80 6.81
C PHE A 24 -22.10 -6.97 6.71
N ARG A 25 -22.09 -5.83 5.98
CA ARG A 25 -23.29 -5.02 5.72
C ARG A 25 -24.38 -5.82 4.98
N ALA A 26 -23.99 -6.55 3.93
CA ALA A 26 -24.91 -7.40 3.15
C ALA A 26 -25.58 -8.48 4.02
N ASN A 27 -24.96 -8.82 5.17
CA ASN A 27 -25.48 -9.79 6.14
C ASN A 27 -26.04 -9.13 7.40
N GLY A 28 -26.46 -7.87 7.34
CA GLY A 28 -27.24 -7.20 8.38
C GLY A 28 -26.42 -6.60 9.52
N PHE A 29 -25.09 -6.50 9.40
CA PHE A 29 -24.27 -5.78 10.36
C PHE A 29 -24.17 -4.28 10.03
N THR A 30 -24.11 -3.45 11.07
CA THR A 30 -23.79 -2.02 10.94
C THR A 30 -22.31 -1.82 11.28
N ILE A 31 -21.58 -1.04 10.44
CA ILE A 31 -20.17 -0.73 10.70
C ILE A 31 -20.07 0.36 11.75
N ALA A 32 -19.38 0.05 12.85
CA ALA A 32 -19.09 0.98 13.93
C ALA A 32 -17.76 1.70 13.67
N GLN A 33 -17.68 2.97 14.05
CA GLN A 33 -16.44 3.74 14.00
C GLN A 33 -15.49 3.35 15.15
N GLU A 34 -14.19 3.64 14.98
CA GLU A 34 -13.22 3.43 16.06
C GLU A 34 -13.60 4.29 17.28
N GLY A 35 -13.75 3.66 18.45
CA GLY A 35 -14.19 4.33 19.69
C GLY A 35 -15.65 4.06 20.04
N GLU A 36 -16.46 3.57 19.12
CA GLU A 36 -17.83 3.15 19.40
C GLU A 36 -17.91 1.72 19.93
N ALA A 37 -19.01 1.41 20.64
CA ALA A 37 -19.31 0.05 21.08
C ALA A 37 -19.68 -0.82 19.85
N ALA A 38 -19.21 -2.06 19.84
CA ALA A 38 -19.53 -3.04 18.82
C ALA A 38 -19.63 -4.46 19.42
N ASP A 39 -20.39 -5.31 18.75
CA ASP A 39 -20.54 -6.72 19.11
C ASP A 39 -19.35 -7.56 18.58
N VAL A 40 -18.68 -7.06 17.53
CA VAL A 40 -17.56 -7.72 16.88
C VAL A 40 -16.44 -6.71 16.60
N PHE A 41 -15.20 -7.05 16.94
CA PHE A 41 -13.99 -6.27 16.63
C PHE A 41 -13.05 -7.09 15.76
N ILE A 42 -12.75 -6.59 14.57
CA ILE A 42 -11.89 -7.28 13.59
C ILE A 42 -10.65 -6.46 13.33
N VAL A 43 -9.45 -7.05 13.53
CA VAL A 43 -8.20 -6.45 13.08
C VAL A 43 -7.66 -7.18 11.85
N ASN A 44 -7.55 -6.44 10.73
CA ASN A 44 -6.81 -6.89 9.54
C ASN A 44 -5.36 -6.43 9.69
N SER A 45 -4.49 -7.38 10.05
CA SER A 45 -3.13 -7.13 10.51
C SER A 45 -2.11 -7.07 9.38
N CYS A 46 -1.09 -6.25 9.59
CA CYS A 46 0.15 -6.25 8.79
C CYS A 46 1.25 -7.01 9.54
N THR A 47 2.22 -7.56 8.80
CA THR A 47 3.37 -8.26 9.37
C THR A 47 4.72 -7.86 8.76
N VAL A 48 4.75 -6.77 8.00
CA VAL A 48 6.01 -6.26 7.42
C VAL A 48 7.02 -5.88 8.50
N THR A 49 6.54 -5.36 9.64
CA THR A 49 7.38 -5.01 10.80
C THR A 49 6.84 -5.60 12.09
N ASN A 50 7.73 -5.89 13.05
CA ASN A 50 7.35 -6.29 14.41
C ASN A 50 6.43 -5.28 15.09
N PHE A 51 6.61 -3.99 14.81
CA PHE A 51 5.75 -2.93 15.35
C PHE A 51 4.30 -3.08 14.88
N GLY A 52 4.09 -3.45 13.61
CA GLY A 52 2.75 -3.72 13.07
C GLY A 52 2.04 -4.86 13.81
N ASP A 53 2.76 -5.96 14.07
CA ASP A 53 2.21 -7.10 14.83
C ASP A 53 1.84 -6.70 16.26
N GLN A 54 2.74 -5.99 16.95
CA GLN A 54 2.50 -5.52 18.32
C GLN A 54 1.31 -4.57 18.41
N LYS A 55 1.17 -3.66 17.41
CA LYS A 55 0.07 -2.71 17.34
C LYS A 55 -1.26 -3.42 17.14
N SER A 56 -1.33 -4.43 16.27
CA SER A 56 -2.51 -5.27 16.05
C SER A 56 -2.95 -5.97 17.33
N ARG A 57 -2.02 -6.67 18.00
CA ARG A 57 -2.29 -7.38 19.25
C ARG A 57 -2.69 -6.43 20.38
N LYS A 58 -2.02 -5.28 20.52
CA LYS A 58 -2.35 -4.27 21.53
C LYS A 58 -3.75 -3.72 21.35
N TRP A 59 -4.16 -3.44 20.12
CA TRP A 59 -5.50 -2.95 19.81
C TRP A 59 -6.56 -4.00 20.20
N LEU A 60 -6.37 -5.26 19.79
CA LEU A 60 -7.33 -6.31 20.04
C LEU A 60 -7.46 -6.63 21.55
N ARG A 61 -6.32 -6.69 22.30
CA ARG A 61 -6.32 -6.80 23.76
C ARG A 61 -7.12 -5.70 24.44
N ARG A 62 -6.94 -4.47 23.98
CA ARG A 62 -7.69 -3.32 24.49
C ARG A 62 -9.18 -3.51 24.25
N LYS A 63 -9.58 -3.90 23.04
CA LYS A 63 -10.99 -4.09 22.69
C LYS A 63 -11.65 -5.24 23.47
N LYS A 64 -10.97 -6.36 23.64
CA LYS A 64 -11.46 -7.47 24.46
C LYS A 64 -11.65 -7.08 25.92
N ARG A 65 -10.74 -6.30 26.48
CA ARG A 65 -10.84 -5.81 27.87
C ARG A 65 -11.97 -4.79 28.06
N GLU A 66 -12.13 -3.87 27.09
CA GLU A 66 -13.18 -2.84 27.11
C GLU A 66 -14.57 -3.45 26.86
N ASN A 67 -14.66 -4.55 26.12
CA ASN A 67 -15.89 -5.21 25.70
C ASN A 67 -15.76 -6.74 25.89
N PRO A 68 -15.83 -7.27 27.11
CA PRO A 68 -15.57 -8.70 27.40
C PRO A 68 -16.51 -9.67 26.67
N GLY A 69 -17.75 -9.25 26.42
CA GLY A 69 -18.76 -10.04 25.68
C GLY A 69 -18.69 -9.97 24.17
N ALA A 70 -17.87 -9.09 23.62
CA ALA A 70 -17.74 -8.96 22.17
C ALA A 70 -16.83 -10.04 21.58
N VAL A 71 -17.15 -10.45 20.35
CA VAL A 71 -16.30 -11.33 19.56
C VAL A 71 -15.11 -10.55 19.01
N THR A 72 -13.91 -11.08 19.19
CA THR A 72 -12.66 -10.48 18.70
C THR A 72 -12.00 -11.35 17.66
N VAL A 73 -11.59 -10.74 16.52
CA VAL A 73 -11.06 -11.43 15.34
C VAL A 73 -9.68 -10.90 14.98
N LEU A 74 -8.71 -11.80 14.90
CA LEU A 74 -7.37 -11.54 14.38
C LEU A 74 -7.23 -12.17 13.00
N THR A 75 -7.10 -11.33 11.95
CA THR A 75 -6.88 -11.78 10.57
C THR A 75 -5.76 -11.00 9.89
N GLY A 76 -5.46 -11.34 8.64
CA GLY A 76 -4.47 -10.64 7.81
C GLY A 76 -3.11 -11.32 7.76
N CYS A 77 -2.07 -10.52 7.48
CA CYS A 77 -0.74 -11.06 7.21
C CYS A 77 -0.06 -11.67 8.44
N TYR A 78 -0.31 -11.15 9.64
CA TYR A 78 0.36 -11.64 10.85
C TYR A 78 -0.01 -13.09 11.17
N PRO A 79 -1.29 -13.46 11.36
CA PRO A 79 -1.64 -14.84 11.63
C PRO A 79 -1.25 -15.79 10.49
N GLN A 80 -1.30 -15.34 9.25
CA GLN A 80 -0.89 -16.16 8.11
C GLN A 80 0.62 -16.46 8.10
N ALA A 81 1.46 -15.46 8.43
CA ALA A 81 2.91 -15.63 8.45
C ALA A 81 3.42 -16.39 9.69
N PHE A 82 2.72 -16.24 10.83
CA PHE A 82 3.09 -16.80 12.13
C PHE A 82 1.92 -17.53 12.79
N PRO A 83 1.43 -18.63 12.17
CA PRO A 83 0.20 -19.30 12.60
C PRO A 83 0.28 -19.85 14.03
N GLU A 84 1.42 -20.42 14.41
CA GLU A 84 1.61 -20.99 15.76
C GLU A 84 1.59 -19.90 16.85
N GLU A 85 2.28 -18.78 16.62
CA GLU A 85 2.29 -17.63 17.54
C GLU A 85 0.91 -16.97 17.63
N ALA A 86 0.24 -16.79 16.49
CA ALA A 86 -1.09 -16.22 16.44
C ALA A 86 -2.15 -17.11 17.10
N ALA A 87 -2.04 -18.42 16.93
CA ALA A 87 -2.94 -19.38 17.58
C ALA A 87 -2.85 -19.33 19.12
N GLN A 88 -1.72 -18.92 19.69
CA GLN A 88 -1.54 -18.75 21.14
C GLN A 88 -2.09 -17.42 21.67
N PHE A 89 -2.56 -16.53 20.80
CA PHE A 89 -3.11 -15.23 21.20
C PHE A 89 -4.57 -15.39 21.68
N MET A 90 -4.74 -15.67 22.98
CA MET A 90 -6.01 -16.06 23.62
C MET A 90 -7.05 -14.94 23.67
N GLU A 91 -6.66 -13.69 23.47
CA GLU A 91 -7.57 -12.55 23.43
C GLU A 91 -8.33 -12.42 22.08
N ALA A 92 -8.04 -13.29 21.10
CA ALA A 92 -8.81 -13.43 19.87
C ALA A 92 -9.73 -14.67 19.96
N ASP A 93 -11.02 -14.47 19.82
CA ASP A 93 -12.01 -15.54 19.76
C ASP A 93 -11.96 -16.26 18.39
N LEU A 94 -11.63 -15.51 17.32
CA LEU A 94 -11.31 -16.05 15.99
C LEU A 94 -9.90 -15.63 15.57
N VAL A 95 -9.08 -16.61 15.22
CA VAL A 95 -7.80 -16.38 14.54
C VAL A 95 -7.85 -17.02 13.16
N CYS A 96 -7.73 -16.23 12.11
CA CYS A 96 -7.79 -16.71 10.74
C CYS A 96 -6.72 -16.05 9.86
N GLY A 97 -6.33 -16.76 8.80
CA GLY A 97 -5.40 -16.27 7.81
C GLY A 97 -6.00 -15.23 6.88
N ASN A 98 -5.38 -15.06 5.74
CA ASN A 98 -5.82 -14.15 4.69
C ASN A 98 -6.19 -14.86 3.36
N GLY A 99 -6.34 -16.18 3.38
CA GLY A 99 -6.65 -16.99 2.20
C GLY A 99 -8.14 -17.20 1.95
N ASP A 100 -8.98 -17.11 2.98
CA ASP A 100 -10.44 -17.27 2.87
C ASP A 100 -11.15 -16.26 3.79
N ARG A 101 -11.44 -15.10 3.24
CA ARG A 101 -12.08 -14.01 3.98
C ARG A 101 -13.59 -14.17 4.08
N LYS A 102 -14.20 -14.92 3.17
CA LYS A 102 -15.64 -15.23 3.23
C LYS A 102 -15.97 -16.05 4.45
N ALA A 103 -15.10 -16.99 4.81
CA ALA A 103 -15.25 -17.80 6.01
C ALA A 103 -15.16 -17.00 7.33
N ILE A 104 -14.63 -15.76 7.31
CA ILE A 104 -14.58 -14.91 8.51
C ILE A 104 -16.00 -14.63 9.02
N LEU A 105 -16.93 -14.26 8.12
CA LEU A 105 -18.32 -13.98 8.50
C LEU A 105 -19.00 -15.21 9.09
N GLU A 106 -18.86 -16.37 8.44
CA GLU A 106 -19.46 -17.62 8.91
C GLU A 106 -18.94 -18.01 10.30
N ASN A 107 -17.64 -17.87 10.53
CA ASN A 107 -17.03 -18.18 11.82
C ASN A 107 -17.41 -17.16 12.90
N VAL A 108 -17.57 -15.89 12.56
CA VAL A 108 -18.10 -14.87 13.48
C VAL A 108 -19.53 -15.20 13.88
N GLN A 109 -20.39 -15.62 12.94
CA GLN A 109 -21.76 -16.04 13.24
C GLN A 109 -21.79 -17.24 14.22
N LYS A 110 -20.97 -18.28 13.99
CA LYS A 110 -20.82 -19.40 14.92
C LYS A 110 -20.46 -18.94 16.34
N LEU A 111 -19.48 -18.03 16.45
CA LEU A 111 -19.07 -17.49 17.76
C LEU A 111 -20.19 -16.69 18.45
N LEU A 112 -20.98 -15.94 17.71
CA LEU A 112 -22.14 -15.21 18.22
C LEU A 112 -23.26 -16.16 18.69
N ASP A 113 -23.36 -17.36 18.07
CA ASP A 113 -24.26 -18.44 18.47
C ASP A 113 -23.74 -19.29 19.65
N GLY A 114 -22.61 -18.90 20.26
CA GLY A 114 -22.06 -19.50 21.46
C GLY A 114 -21.05 -20.63 21.22
N HIS A 115 -20.52 -20.78 20.01
CA HIS A 115 -19.42 -21.71 19.76
C HIS A 115 -18.13 -21.27 20.47
N GLU A 116 -17.28 -22.24 20.78
CA GLU A 116 -15.96 -21.99 21.36
C GLU A 116 -15.02 -21.32 20.37
N ARG A 117 -13.90 -20.81 20.90
CA ARG A 117 -12.81 -20.18 20.15
C ARG A 117 -12.39 -20.97 18.92
N ILE A 118 -12.23 -20.27 17.78
CA ILE A 118 -11.90 -20.86 16.48
C ILE A 118 -10.51 -20.40 16.03
N VAL A 119 -9.67 -21.36 15.57
CA VAL A 119 -8.41 -21.09 14.86
C VAL A 119 -8.52 -21.73 13.46
N ALA A 120 -8.56 -20.88 12.43
CA ALA A 120 -8.79 -21.28 11.02
C ALA A 120 -7.72 -20.63 10.12
N ILE A 121 -6.50 -21.17 10.14
CA ILE A 121 -5.38 -20.72 9.32
C ILE A 121 -4.96 -21.86 8.40
N ALA A 122 -5.21 -21.71 7.11
CA ALA A 122 -4.74 -22.64 6.09
C ALA A 122 -3.47 -22.10 5.41
N PRO A 123 -2.45 -22.92 5.16
CA PRO A 123 -1.28 -22.51 4.40
C PRO A 123 -1.64 -22.25 2.93
N HIS A 124 -1.02 -21.25 2.31
CA HIS A 124 -1.14 -21.02 0.88
C HIS A 124 -0.57 -22.18 0.08
N GLN A 125 -1.20 -22.52 -1.03
CA GLN A 125 -0.83 -23.64 -1.89
C GLN A 125 -0.53 -23.18 -3.33
N ARG A 126 0.24 -23.98 -4.05
CA ARG A 126 0.43 -23.77 -5.49
C ARG A 126 -0.87 -24.04 -6.23
N GLY A 127 -1.22 -23.17 -7.20
CA GLY A 127 -2.47 -23.28 -7.95
C GLY A 127 -3.70 -22.75 -7.23
N GLU A 128 -3.52 -22.16 -6.04
CA GLU A 128 -4.59 -21.41 -5.38
C GLU A 128 -5.08 -20.27 -6.27
N GLN A 129 -6.40 -20.13 -6.40
CA GLN A 129 -7.00 -19.07 -7.20
C GLN A 129 -7.01 -17.74 -6.44
N PHE A 130 -7.06 -16.64 -7.18
CA PHE A 130 -7.28 -15.32 -6.58
C PHE A 130 -8.65 -15.28 -5.89
N GLU A 131 -8.70 -14.85 -4.63
CA GLU A 131 -9.96 -14.67 -3.90
C GLU A 131 -10.65 -13.41 -4.37
N GLU A 132 -11.80 -13.58 -5.03
CA GLU A 132 -12.58 -12.48 -5.54
C GLU A 132 -13.53 -11.93 -4.46
N LEU A 133 -13.22 -10.72 -4.04
CA LEU A 133 -14.00 -9.90 -3.10
C LEU A 133 -14.06 -8.47 -3.66
N PRO A 134 -14.99 -8.21 -4.60
CA PRO A 134 -15.13 -6.89 -5.19
C PRO A 134 -15.62 -5.86 -4.16
N VAL A 135 -15.19 -4.61 -4.33
CA VAL A 135 -15.61 -3.50 -3.49
C VAL A 135 -16.42 -2.51 -4.32
N GLU A 136 -17.69 -2.33 -3.99
CA GLU A 136 -18.59 -1.40 -4.70
C GLU A 136 -18.37 0.05 -4.26
N ARG A 137 -18.00 0.27 -3.00
CA ARG A 137 -17.82 1.62 -2.44
C ARG A 137 -16.86 1.63 -1.25
N PHE A 138 -16.05 2.68 -1.19
CA PHE A 138 -15.19 3.02 -0.04
C PHE A 138 -15.81 4.23 0.69
N GLU A 139 -16.23 4.07 1.93
CA GLU A 139 -16.94 5.12 2.67
C GLU A 139 -16.05 6.32 3.03
N THR A 140 -14.76 6.07 3.23
CA THR A 140 -13.81 7.07 3.76
C THR A 140 -12.80 7.57 2.72
N HIS A 141 -12.92 7.11 1.45
CA HIS A 141 -11.93 7.42 0.42
C HIS A 141 -12.59 7.97 -0.85
N THR A 142 -12.02 9.03 -1.38
CA THR A 142 -12.40 9.62 -2.68
C THR A 142 -11.74 8.93 -3.87
N ARG A 143 -10.72 8.10 -3.59
CA ARG A 143 -10.08 7.20 -4.57
C ARG A 143 -10.46 5.77 -4.25
N ALA A 144 -10.76 4.99 -5.29
CA ALA A 144 -10.98 3.57 -5.15
C ALA A 144 -9.67 2.78 -5.23
N PHE A 145 -9.56 1.71 -4.44
CA PHE A 145 -8.42 0.80 -4.46
C PHE A 145 -8.89 -0.54 -5.01
N ILE A 146 -8.28 -0.99 -6.11
CA ILE A 146 -8.61 -2.26 -6.73
C ILE A 146 -7.43 -3.20 -6.55
N LYS A 147 -7.66 -4.33 -5.89
CA LYS A 147 -6.69 -5.40 -5.76
C LYS A 147 -6.71 -6.24 -7.03
N VAL A 148 -5.61 -6.22 -7.80
CA VAL A 148 -5.49 -6.93 -9.08
C VAL A 148 -4.62 -8.18 -9.01
N GLU A 149 -3.75 -8.27 -7.98
CA GLU A 149 -2.86 -9.41 -7.77
C GLU A 149 -2.62 -9.61 -6.27
N ASP A 150 -2.35 -10.84 -5.87
CA ASP A 150 -1.89 -11.21 -4.52
C ASP A 150 -0.72 -12.20 -4.61
N GLY A 151 0.13 -12.16 -3.60
CA GLY A 151 1.29 -13.04 -3.51
C GLY A 151 2.58 -12.45 -4.08
N CYS A 152 3.68 -13.16 -3.87
CA CYS A 152 4.99 -12.73 -4.37
C CYS A 152 5.94 -13.93 -4.48
N ASN A 153 6.55 -14.10 -5.65
CA ASN A 153 7.52 -15.17 -5.91
C ASN A 153 8.97 -14.73 -5.63
N ARG A 154 9.19 -13.51 -5.13
CA ARG A 154 10.52 -13.00 -4.80
C ARG A 154 11.03 -13.58 -3.49
N GLN A 155 12.36 -13.64 -3.38
CA GLN A 155 13.06 -14.19 -2.21
C GLN A 155 13.96 -13.14 -1.53
N CYS A 156 13.45 -11.91 -1.37
CA CYS A 156 14.18 -10.84 -0.69
C CYS A 156 14.52 -11.28 0.74
N ALA A 157 15.78 -11.08 1.16
CA ALA A 157 16.30 -11.64 2.40
C ALA A 157 15.58 -11.17 3.68
N TYR A 158 14.97 -9.99 3.65
CA TYR A 158 14.26 -9.37 4.77
C TYR A 158 12.75 -9.65 4.78
N CYS A 159 12.21 -10.21 3.70
CA CYS A 159 10.77 -10.12 3.43
C CYS A 159 10.03 -11.38 3.87
N VAL A 160 9.02 -11.19 4.69
CA VAL A 160 8.13 -12.25 5.17
C VAL A 160 6.87 -12.41 4.29
N ILE A 161 6.69 -11.55 3.30
CA ILE A 161 5.48 -11.50 2.48
C ILE A 161 5.22 -12.79 1.69
N PRO A 162 6.21 -13.48 1.08
CA PRO A 162 5.92 -14.76 0.43
C PRO A 162 5.32 -15.81 1.37
N ARG A 163 5.70 -15.77 2.65
CA ARG A 163 5.11 -16.65 3.68
C ARG A 163 3.68 -16.22 4.05
N ALA A 164 3.43 -14.89 4.08
CA ALA A 164 2.12 -14.34 4.44
C ALA A 164 1.11 -14.39 3.29
N ARG A 165 1.57 -14.29 2.04
CA ARG A 165 0.69 -14.10 0.88
C ARG A 165 0.77 -15.22 -0.15
N GLY A 166 1.73 -16.13 0.01
CA GLY A 166 1.93 -17.25 -0.93
C GLY A 166 2.41 -16.82 -2.33
N PRO A 167 2.26 -17.71 -3.32
CA PRO A 167 2.67 -17.45 -4.69
C PRO A 167 1.80 -16.40 -5.37
N VAL A 168 2.31 -15.83 -6.47
CA VAL A 168 1.58 -14.87 -7.32
C VAL A 168 0.27 -15.48 -7.82
N ARG A 169 -0.79 -14.73 -7.67
CA ARG A 169 -2.15 -15.03 -8.15
C ARG A 169 -2.75 -13.76 -8.74
N SER A 170 -2.98 -13.76 -10.04
CA SER A 170 -3.59 -12.64 -10.76
C SER A 170 -5.11 -12.76 -10.74
N ARG A 171 -5.79 -11.65 -10.54
CA ARG A 171 -7.24 -11.56 -10.68
C ARG A 171 -7.63 -11.57 -12.15
N ALA A 172 -8.75 -12.21 -12.49
CA ALA A 172 -9.27 -12.22 -13.84
C ALA A 172 -9.55 -10.79 -14.34
N GLU A 173 -9.13 -10.50 -15.56
CA GLU A 173 -9.24 -9.16 -16.16
C GLU A 173 -10.70 -8.70 -16.23
N GLU A 174 -11.60 -9.58 -16.64
CA GLU A 174 -13.03 -9.32 -16.74
C GLU A 174 -13.62 -8.89 -15.40
N SER A 175 -13.18 -9.53 -14.32
CA SER A 175 -13.60 -9.19 -12.95
C SER A 175 -13.09 -7.80 -12.53
N ILE A 176 -11.84 -7.46 -12.88
CA ILE A 176 -11.28 -6.12 -12.62
C ILE A 176 -12.05 -5.04 -13.38
N LEU A 177 -12.33 -5.27 -14.67
CA LEU A 177 -13.05 -4.31 -15.49
C LEU A 177 -14.50 -4.14 -15.03
N ALA A 178 -15.15 -5.22 -14.61
CA ALA A 178 -16.51 -5.17 -14.06
C ALA A 178 -16.56 -4.30 -12.78
N GLU A 179 -15.61 -4.50 -11.85
CA GLU A 179 -15.50 -3.65 -10.65
C GLU A 179 -15.20 -2.19 -11.00
N LEU A 180 -14.33 -1.93 -11.99
CA LEU A 180 -14.05 -0.58 -12.47
C LEU A 180 -15.31 0.13 -13.00
N HIS A 181 -16.15 -0.56 -13.77
CA HIS A 181 -17.43 -0.02 -14.23
C HIS A 181 -18.37 0.31 -13.07
N GLN A 182 -18.45 -0.54 -12.05
CA GLN A 182 -19.25 -0.29 -10.85
C GLN A 182 -18.75 0.92 -10.08
N LEU A 183 -17.44 1.05 -9.88
CA LEU A 183 -16.82 2.18 -9.20
C LEU A 183 -17.02 3.49 -9.98
N ALA A 184 -16.89 3.47 -11.30
CA ALA A 184 -17.18 4.62 -12.16
C ALA A 184 -18.65 5.05 -12.04
N ALA A 185 -19.59 4.11 -12.05
CA ALA A 185 -21.02 4.36 -11.84
C ALA A 185 -21.31 4.92 -10.43
N ALA A 186 -20.52 4.53 -9.41
CA ALA A 186 -20.60 5.08 -8.06
C ALA A 186 -19.93 6.46 -7.92
N GLY A 187 -19.39 7.04 -9.01
CA GLY A 187 -18.82 8.39 -9.05
C GLY A 187 -17.32 8.51 -8.77
N TYR A 188 -16.59 7.38 -8.64
CA TYR A 188 -15.14 7.44 -8.51
C TYR A 188 -14.48 7.83 -9.83
N ARG A 189 -13.63 8.85 -9.78
CA ARG A 189 -12.87 9.36 -10.93
C ARG A 189 -11.42 8.89 -10.95
N GLU A 190 -10.84 8.58 -9.79
CA GLU A 190 -9.48 8.06 -9.65
C GLU A 190 -9.48 6.66 -9.02
N VAL A 191 -8.76 5.74 -9.66
CA VAL A 191 -8.55 4.38 -9.18
C VAL A 191 -7.07 4.09 -8.98
N VAL A 192 -6.77 3.29 -7.96
CA VAL A 192 -5.41 2.83 -7.66
C VAL A 192 -5.36 1.32 -7.85
N LEU A 193 -4.66 0.85 -8.87
CA LEU A 193 -4.38 -0.57 -9.04
C LEU A 193 -3.35 -0.98 -7.98
N SER A 194 -3.74 -1.85 -7.08
CA SER A 194 -2.94 -2.31 -5.94
C SER A 194 -2.70 -3.80 -6.00
N ALA A 195 -1.53 -4.21 -5.53
CA ALA A 195 -1.08 -5.59 -5.50
C ALA A 195 0.01 -5.77 -4.45
N ILE A 196 0.40 -7.00 -4.19
CA ILE A 196 1.59 -7.32 -3.41
C ILE A 196 2.85 -7.13 -4.27
N SER A 197 2.81 -7.57 -5.53
CA SER A 197 3.85 -7.35 -6.52
C SER A 197 3.21 -6.96 -7.86
N LEU A 198 2.81 -5.71 -7.97
CA LEU A 198 2.00 -5.24 -9.11
C LEU A 198 2.59 -5.58 -10.50
N PRO A 199 3.91 -5.48 -10.75
CA PRO A 199 4.48 -5.88 -12.03
C PRO A 199 4.39 -7.38 -12.31
N SER A 200 4.08 -8.20 -11.29
CA SER A 200 3.90 -9.65 -11.44
C SER A 200 2.50 -10.03 -11.94
N TYR A 201 1.59 -9.07 -12.06
CA TYR A 201 0.26 -9.32 -12.63
C TYR A 201 0.37 -9.96 -14.02
N GLY A 202 -0.34 -11.04 -14.22
CA GLY A 202 -0.40 -11.77 -15.48
C GLY A 202 0.68 -12.83 -15.67
N LEU A 203 1.71 -12.93 -14.80
CA LEU A 203 2.75 -13.94 -14.94
C LEU A 203 2.22 -15.39 -14.84
N ASP A 204 1.15 -15.59 -14.10
CA ASP A 204 0.49 -16.88 -13.88
C ASP A 204 -0.64 -17.15 -14.91
N THR A 205 -1.11 -16.12 -15.59
CA THR A 205 -2.24 -16.19 -16.54
C THR A 205 -1.85 -15.91 -17.99
N GLY A 206 -0.60 -15.50 -18.25
CA GLY A 206 -0.09 -15.24 -19.62
C GLY A 206 -0.45 -13.85 -20.18
N THR A 207 -0.91 -12.93 -19.34
CA THR A 207 -1.14 -11.50 -19.66
C THR A 207 -0.08 -10.63 -18.97
N ASN A 208 -0.27 -9.32 -18.88
CA ASN A 208 0.64 -8.42 -18.19
C ASN A 208 -0.05 -7.13 -17.73
N LEU A 209 0.62 -6.43 -16.80
CA LEU A 209 0.11 -5.19 -16.21
C LEU A 209 -0.16 -4.08 -17.24
N VAL A 210 0.65 -3.97 -18.30
CA VAL A 210 0.46 -2.90 -19.29
C VAL A 210 -0.84 -3.07 -20.05
N GLU A 211 -1.14 -4.29 -20.48
CA GLU A 211 -2.41 -4.61 -21.17
C GLU A 211 -3.61 -4.33 -20.26
N LEU A 212 -3.50 -4.68 -18.97
CA LEU A 212 -4.53 -4.35 -17.99
C LEU A 212 -4.74 -2.83 -17.88
N VAL A 213 -3.65 -2.05 -17.74
CA VAL A 213 -3.73 -0.58 -17.61
C VAL A 213 -4.34 0.06 -18.85
N GLU A 214 -3.96 -0.40 -20.05
CA GLU A 214 -4.55 0.07 -21.30
C GLU A 214 -6.06 -0.17 -21.38
N LYS A 215 -6.53 -1.35 -20.96
CA LYS A 215 -7.95 -1.68 -20.91
C LYS A 215 -8.70 -0.91 -19.81
N CYS A 216 -8.12 -0.79 -18.62
CA CYS A 216 -8.66 0.05 -17.56
C CYS A 216 -8.85 1.51 -18.00
N ALA A 217 -7.94 2.03 -18.82
CA ALA A 217 -8.04 3.38 -19.37
C ALA A 217 -9.22 3.60 -20.32
N GLN A 218 -9.77 2.52 -20.90
CA GLN A 218 -10.95 2.61 -21.77
C GLN A 218 -12.27 2.72 -20.99
N VAL A 219 -12.26 2.45 -19.68
CA VAL A 219 -13.49 2.50 -18.87
C VAL A 219 -13.97 3.96 -18.77
N PRO A 220 -15.24 4.23 -19.22
CA PRO A 220 -15.82 5.57 -19.09
C PRO A 220 -16.04 5.94 -17.62
N GLY A 221 -15.89 7.23 -17.30
CA GLY A 221 -16.06 7.76 -15.93
C GLY A 221 -14.81 7.67 -15.07
N ILE A 222 -13.87 6.76 -15.34
CA ILE A 222 -12.53 6.79 -14.73
C ILE A 222 -11.67 7.79 -15.50
N GLU A 223 -11.17 8.80 -14.81
CA GLU A 223 -10.34 9.87 -15.37
C GLU A 223 -8.87 9.70 -15.04
N ARG A 224 -8.55 9.00 -13.93
CA ARG A 224 -7.18 8.79 -13.45
C ARG A 224 -6.95 7.35 -12.99
N ILE A 225 -5.83 6.81 -13.41
CA ILE A 225 -5.31 5.52 -12.96
C ILE A 225 -3.99 5.76 -12.25
N ARG A 226 -3.82 5.18 -11.09
CA ARG A 226 -2.57 5.23 -10.33
C ARG A 226 -2.09 3.81 -10.05
N LEU A 227 -0.79 3.61 -10.11
CA LEU A 227 -0.19 2.31 -9.83
C LEU A 227 0.28 2.20 -8.37
N GLY A 228 0.19 1.01 -7.83
CA GLY A 228 0.88 0.63 -6.61
C GLY A 228 2.39 0.54 -6.80
N SER A 229 3.07 -0.18 -5.91
CA SER A 229 4.53 -0.32 -5.96
C SER A 229 4.99 -1.15 -7.16
N LEU A 230 6.04 -0.67 -7.81
CA LEU A 230 6.68 -1.31 -8.95
C LEU A 230 8.11 -1.71 -8.60
N ASP A 231 8.53 -2.87 -9.09
CA ASP A 231 9.92 -3.31 -9.01
C ASP A 231 10.68 -2.88 -10.27
N PRO A 232 11.82 -2.18 -10.15
CA PRO A 232 12.50 -1.56 -11.29
C PRO A 232 12.98 -2.57 -12.33
N ASP A 233 13.41 -3.76 -11.92
CA ASP A 233 13.91 -4.82 -12.81
C ASP A 233 12.84 -5.41 -13.75
N MET A 234 11.57 -5.18 -13.48
CA MET A 234 10.46 -5.61 -14.34
C MET A 234 10.02 -4.54 -15.36
N LEU A 235 10.56 -3.32 -15.27
CA LEU A 235 10.20 -2.19 -16.11
C LEU A 235 11.12 -2.12 -17.34
N THR A 236 10.78 -2.87 -18.38
CA THR A 236 11.51 -2.78 -19.66
C THR A 236 11.21 -1.48 -20.41
N PRO A 237 12.09 -1.00 -21.33
CA PRO A 237 11.81 0.19 -22.14
C PRO A 237 10.47 0.12 -22.89
N LYS A 238 10.10 -1.06 -23.41
CA LYS A 238 8.80 -1.29 -24.07
C LYS A 238 7.63 -1.15 -23.08
N PHE A 239 7.77 -1.66 -21.88
CA PHE A 239 6.78 -1.53 -20.81
C PHE A 239 6.58 -0.05 -20.46
N ILE A 240 7.68 0.69 -20.24
CA ILE A 240 7.66 2.11 -19.88
C ILE A 240 7.02 2.96 -20.98
N SER A 241 7.40 2.74 -22.26
CA SER A 241 6.85 3.52 -23.39
C SER A 241 5.34 3.32 -23.57
N ARG A 242 4.84 2.09 -23.39
CA ARG A 242 3.39 1.82 -23.43
C ARG A 242 2.65 2.50 -22.30
N LEU A 243 3.16 2.44 -21.06
CA LEU A 243 2.57 3.14 -19.92
C LEU A 243 2.53 4.66 -20.12
N ALA A 244 3.63 5.25 -20.66
CA ALA A 244 3.71 6.67 -20.91
C ALA A 244 2.72 7.16 -21.99
N ALA A 245 2.23 6.26 -22.83
CA ALA A 245 1.21 6.54 -23.86
C ALA A 245 -0.22 6.53 -23.30
N VAL A 246 -0.45 6.08 -22.06
CA VAL A 246 -1.77 6.04 -21.44
C VAL A 246 -2.06 7.38 -20.75
N ASP A 247 -2.89 8.22 -21.36
CA ASP A 247 -3.18 9.59 -20.87
C ASP A 247 -3.81 9.62 -19.48
N LYS A 248 -4.67 8.65 -19.16
CA LYS A 248 -5.31 8.56 -17.84
C LYS A 248 -4.35 8.07 -16.74
N LEU A 249 -3.18 7.52 -17.09
CA LEU A 249 -2.19 7.12 -16.10
C LEU A 249 -1.55 8.35 -15.46
N CYS A 250 -1.60 8.41 -14.14
CA CYS A 250 -0.92 9.44 -13.39
C CYS A 250 0.60 9.28 -13.53
N PRO A 251 1.35 10.35 -13.89
CA PRO A 251 2.80 10.30 -14.09
C PRO A 251 3.55 10.29 -12.74
N GLN A 252 3.17 9.37 -11.88
CA GLN A 252 3.75 9.15 -10.56
C GLN A 252 4.06 7.65 -10.38
N PHE A 253 5.30 7.35 -10.05
CA PHE A 253 5.77 5.99 -9.90
C PHE A 253 6.32 5.77 -8.49
N HIS A 254 5.76 4.77 -7.79
CA HIS A 254 6.37 4.26 -6.59
C HIS A 254 7.29 3.10 -6.98
N LEU A 255 8.60 3.37 -7.04
CA LEU A 255 9.62 2.37 -7.40
C LEU A 255 10.30 1.86 -6.14
N SER A 256 10.26 0.56 -5.89
CA SER A 256 10.86 -0.08 -4.71
C SER A 256 12.37 -0.06 -4.78
N LEU A 257 13.04 0.89 -4.08
CA LEU A 257 14.51 1.02 -4.04
C LEU A 257 15.13 0.10 -3.00
N GLN A 258 14.65 0.16 -1.79
CA GLN A 258 15.10 -0.53 -0.57
C GLN A 258 16.46 -0.04 -0.03
N SER A 259 17.48 0.21 -0.86
CA SER A 259 18.75 0.83 -0.52
C SER A 259 19.36 1.50 -1.75
N GLY A 260 20.02 2.63 -1.59
CA GLY A 260 20.79 3.29 -2.65
C GLY A 260 22.21 2.71 -2.81
N CYS A 261 22.63 1.79 -1.95
CA CYS A 261 23.92 1.11 -2.03
C CYS A 261 23.79 -0.30 -2.66
N THR A 262 24.54 -0.54 -3.73
CA THR A 262 24.51 -1.84 -4.44
C THR A 262 24.96 -3.00 -3.57
N ALA A 263 25.93 -2.81 -2.67
CA ALA A 263 26.39 -3.87 -1.77
C ALA A 263 25.27 -4.29 -0.82
N THR A 264 24.53 -3.35 -0.27
CA THR A 264 23.36 -3.61 0.58
C THR A 264 22.22 -4.27 -0.19
N LEU A 265 21.91 -3.83 -1.43
CA LEU A 265 20.91 -4.47 -2.29
C LEU A 265 21.24 -5.94 -2.56
N ARG A 266 22.50 -6.29 -2.79
CA ARG A 266 22.94 -7.69 -2.96
C ARG A 266 22.71 -8.52 -1.69
N ARG A 267 23.05 -7.98 -0.50
CA ARG A 267 22.76 -8.62 0.79
C ARG A 267 21.26 -8.81 1.01
N MET A 268 20.44 -7.85 0.56
CA MET A 268 18.97 -7.92 0.56
C MET A 268 18.41 -8.92 -0.46
N ARG A 269 19.25 -9.53 -1.30
CA ARG A 269 18.87 -10.39 -2.44
C ARG A 269 17.96 -9.66 -3.43
N ARG A 270 18.24 -8.36 -3.68
CA ARG A 270 17.62 -7.63 -4.79
C ARG A 270 18.34 -7.99 -6.08
N VAL A 271 17.59 -8.05 -7.16
CA VAL A 271 18.09 -8.49 -8.50
C VAL A 271 18.53 -7.32 -9.38
N TYR A 272 18.60 -6.14 -8.83
CA TYR A 272 19.08 -4.91 -9.49
C TYR A 272 20.11 -4.18 -8.60
N THR A 273 20.89 -3.34 -9.25
CA THR A 273 21.85 -2.42 -8.64
C THR A 273 21.26 -1.01 -8.53
N ALA A 274 21.87 -0.15 -7.71
CA ALA A 274 21.50 1.26 -7.65
C ALA A 274 21.64 1.96 -9.02
N GLN A 275 22.64 1.59 -9.82
CA GLN A 275 22.82 2.13 -11.16
C GLN A 275 21.69 1.74 -12.10
N GLU A 276 21.27 0.47 -12.13
CA GLU A 276 20.14 0.00 -12.95
C GLU A 276 18.84 0.67 -12.53
N TYR A 277 18.64 0.87 -11.23
CA TYR A 277 17.51 1.66 -10.73
C TYR A 277 17.51 3.08 -11.31
N ALA A 278 18.66 3.78 -11.23
CA ALA A 278 18.79 5.12 -11.79
C ALA A 278 18.51 5.14 -13.31
N GLN A 279 18.97 4.12 -14.04
CA GLN A 279 18.68 3.99 -15.47
C GLN A 279 17.18 3.86 -15.77
N VAL A 280 16.44 3.09 -14.96
CA VAL A 280 14.98 2.98 -15.09
C VAL A 280 14.30 4.33 -14.85
N VAL A 281 14.74 5.09 -13.84
CA VAL A 281 14.23 6.44 -13.59
C VAL A 281 14.43 7.35 -14.80
N GLU A 282 15.64 7.35 -15.40
CA GLU A 282 15.93 8.15 -16.59
C GLU A 282 15.13 7.69 -17.82
N GLN A 283 14.92 6.38 -17.98
CA GLN A 283 14.07 5.84 -19.05
C GLN A 283 12.61 6.31 -18.90
N ILE A 284 12.08 6.33 -17.67
CA ILE A 284 10.74 6.84 -17.42
C ILE A 284 10.68 8.34 -17.73
N ARG A 285 11.64 9.15 -17.26
CA ARG A 285 11.71 10.58 -17.57
C ARG A 285 11.75 10.83 -19.08
N ALA A 286 12.58 10.09 -19.79
CA ALA A 286 12.70 10.19 -21.25
C ALA A 286 11.39 9.82 -21.98
N ALA A 287 10.68 8.79 -21.53
CA ALA A 287 9.41 8.37 -22.12
C ALA A 287 8.29 9.40 -21.96
N TYR A 288 8.31 10.17 -20.87
CA TYR A 288 7.36 11.26 -20.63
C TYR A 288 7.79 12.59 -21.30
N GLY A 289 9.06 12.72 -21.72
CA GLY A 289 9.58 13.90 -22.40
C GLY A 289 9.47 15.17 -21.56
N SER A 290 8.73 16.19 -22.03
CA SER A 290 8.52 17.45 -21.29
C SER A 290 7.43 17.33 -20.20
N ARG A 291 6.66 16.26 -20.16
CA ARG A 291 5.65 16.06 -19.13
C ARG A 291 6.35 15.71 -17.80
N PRO A 292 6.04 16.41 -16.70
CA PRO A 292 6.66 16.13 -15.42
C PRO A 292 6.29 14.74 -14.90
N VAL A 293 7.24 14.11 -14.20
CA VAL A 293 7.08 12.80 -13.57
C VAL A 293 7.58 12.88 -12.13
N SER A 294 6.90 12.23 -11.21
CA SER A 294 7.34 12.15 -9.82
C SER A 294 7.63 10.72 -9.39
N PHE A 295 8.57 10.58 -8.45
CA PHE A 295 8.98 9.30 -7.90
C PHE A 295 8.82 9.28 -6.40
N THR A 296 8.32 8.16 -5.89
CA THR A 296 8.30 7.85 -4.46
C THR A 296 8.93 6.48 -4.25
N THR A 297 9.46 6.22 -3.05
CA THR A 297 10.12 4.95 -2.76
C THR A 297 10.08 4.57 -1.30
N ASP A 298 10.43 3.32 -1.01
CA ASP A 298 10.73 2.80 0.31
C ASP A 298 12.24 2.56 0.44
N CYS A 299 12.82 2.91 1.60
CA CYS A 299 14.21 2.63 1.95
C CYS A 299 14.28 1.97 3.32
N ILE A 300 15.12 0.93 3.43
CA ILE A 300 15.44 0.24 4.68
C ILE A 300 16.85 0.66 5.10
N CYS A 301 17.00 1.19 6.30
CA CYS A 301 18.31 1.51 6.90
C CYS A 301 18.62 0.56 8.06
N GLY A 302 19.91 0.34 8.31
CA GLY A 302 20.37 -0.54 9.37
C GLY A 302 20.16 -2.02 9.05
N PHE A 303 20.26 -2.40 7.77
CA PHE A 303 20.25 -3.80 7.35
C PHE A 303 21.52 -4.52 7.82
N PRO A 304 21.49 -5.82 8.19
CA PRO A 304 22.67 -6.54 8.64
C PRO A 304 23.88 -6.37 7.70
N GLY A 305 25.03 -5.98 8.25
CA GLY A 305 26.25 -5.72 7.51
C GLY A 305 26.28 -4.41 6.70
N GLU A 306 25.30 -3.52 6.85
CA GLU A 306 25.33 -2.17 6.25
C GLU A 306 26.38 -1.33 6.98
N THR A 307 27.47 -0.93 6.31
CA THR A 307 28.49 -0.05 6.90
C THR A 307 28.01 1.41 6.96
N ALA A 308 28.79 2.29 7.58
CA ALA A 308 28.51 3.72 7.57
C ALA A 308 28.61 4.30 6.15
N GLU A 309 29.57 3.81 5.37
CA GLU A 309 29.78 4.19 3.98
C GLU A 309 28.62 3.71 3.08
N ASP A 310 28.15 2.47 3.24
CA ASP A 310 26.98 1.94 2.52
C ASP A 310 25.72 2.79 2.81
N PHE A 311 25.56 3.20 4.07
CA PHE A 311 24.45 4.05 4.48
C PHE A 311 24.54 5.45 3.86
N GLU A 312 25.72 6.07 3.85
CA GLU A 312 25.92 7.39 3.26
C GLU A 312 25.73 7.35 1.73
N GLU A 313 26.26 6.30 1.05
CA GLU A 313 25.97 6.05 -0.38
C GLU A 313 24.47 6.04 -0.67
N SER A 314 23.68 5.41 0.22
CA SER A 314 22.22 5.38 0.10
C SER A 314 21.60 6.77 0.26
N CYS A 315 22.09 7.59 1.20
CA CYS A 315 21.62 8.96 1.39
C CYS A 315 21.92 9.85 0.17
N GLU A 316 23.14 9.76 -0.38
CA GLU A 316 23.52 10.50 -1.60
C GLU A 316 22.71 10.05 -2.82
N PHE A 317 22.38 8.76 -2.92
CA PHE A 317 21.54 8.25 -3.97
C PHE A 317 20.12 8.84 -3.92
N LEU A 318 19.54 9.06 -2.74
CA LEU A 318 18.25 9.73 -2.59
C LEU A 318 18.28 11.16 -3.17
N LYS A 319 19.36 11.90 -2.90
CA LYS A 319 19.56 13.26 -3.44
C LYS A 319 19.67 13.23 -4.97
N LYS A 320 20.44 12.30 -5.52
CA LYS A 320 20.65 12.13 -6.96
C LYS A 320 19.33 11.88 -7.71
N ILE A 321 18.42 11.06 -7.17
CA ILE A 321 17.16 10.73 -7.87
C ILE A 321 16.13 11.86 -7.74
N GLY A 322 16.06 12.58 -6.62
CA GLY A 322 15.07 13.62 -6.41
C GLY A 322 13.67 13.06 -6.16
N PHE A 323 13.50 12.30 -5.09
CA PHE A 323 12.21 11.72 -4.74
C PHE A 323 11.23 12.75 -4.17
N LEU A 324 9.97 12.68 -4.60
CA LEU A 324 8.86 13.42 -3.99
C LEU A 324 8.60 12.94 -2.56
N LYS A 325 8.79 11.64 -2.28
CA LYS A 325 8.67 11.06 -0.95
C LYS A 325 9.47 9.78 -0.83
N VAL A 326 10.18 9.66 0.27
CA VAL A 326 10.87 8.43 0.70
C VAL A 326 10.22 7.96 2.00
N HIS A 327 9.80 6.71 2.04
CA HIS A 327 9.39 6.05 3.27
C HIS A 327 10.59 5.31 3.85
N VAL A 328 11.08 5.80 4.98
CA VAL A 328 12.27 5.25 5.65
C VAL A 328 11.84 4.27 6.73
N PHE A 329 12.36 3.07 6.66
CA PHE A 329 12.13 2.01 7.64
C PHE A 329 13.44 1.56 8.27
N PRO A 330 13.59 1.59 9.60
CA PRO A 330 14.65 0.85 10.24
C PRO A 330 14.41 -0.66 10.00
N TYR A 331 15.48 -1.40 9.68
CA TYR A 331 15.36 -2.84 9.46
C TYR A 331 14.68 -3.54 10.64
N SER A 332 13.62 -4.25 10.37
CA SER A 332 12.88 -5.04 11.34
C SER A 332 13.21 -6.52 11.17
N ARG A 333 13.90 -7.09 12.15
CA ARG A 333 14.29 -8.50 12.16
C ARG A 333 13.04 -9.39 12.23
N ARG A 334 12.82 -10.24 11.21
CA ARG A 334 11.61 -11.08 11.09
C ARG A 334 11.99 -12.56 11.10
N SER A 335 11.47 -13.32 12.06
CA SER A 335 11.69 -14.77 12.12
C SER A 335 11.21 -15.45 10.83
N GLY A 336 11.96 -16.47 10.40
CA GLY A 336 11.66 -17.19 9.16
C GLY A 336 12.08 -16.48 7.88
N THR A 337 12.76 -15.31 7.96
CA THR A 337 13.42 -14.67 6.83
C THR A 337 14.93 -14.93 6.88
N PRO A 338 15.61 -15.03 5.71
CA PRO A 338 17.08 -15.26 5.71
C PRO A 338 17.86 -14.22 6.50
N ALA A 339 17.49 -12.94 6.42
CA ALA A 339 18.20 -11.86 7.12
C ALA A 339 18.04 -11.91 8.65
N TYR A 340 17.12 -12.70 9.16
CA TYR A 340 16.99 -12.95 10.60
C TYR A 340 18.28 -13.51 11.22
N ASP A 341 18.93 -14.43 10.49
CA ASP A 341 20.12 -15.14 10.96
C ASP A 341 21.44 -14.57 10.39
N PHE A 342 21.38 -13.47 9.62
CA PHE A 342 22.59 -12.85 9.11
C PHE A 342 23.46 -12.36 10.26
N PRO A 343 24.80 -12.51 10.15
CA PRO A 343 25.74 -11.87 11.09
C PRO A 343 25.65 -10.34 10.97
N ASP A 344 26.39 -9.66 11.82
CA ASP A 344 26.57 -8.20 11.80
C ASP A 344 25.23 -7.43 11.90
N GLN A 345 24.33 -7.93 12.75
CA GLN A 345 23.09 -7.24 13.11
C GLN A 345 23.39 -5.88 13.74
N ILE A 346 22.82 -4.83 13.16
CA ILE A 346 23.01 -3.47 13.67
C ILE A 346 22.18 -3.26 14.93
N HIS A 347 22.78 -2.61 15.93
CA HIS A 347 22.10 -2.32 17.18
C HIS A 347 20.91 -1.37 16.97
N GLU A 348 19.85 -1.53 17.73
CA GLU A 348 18.60 -0.79 17.56
C GLU A 348 18.79 0.74 17.67
N ARG A 349 19.65 1.19 18.57
CA ARG A 349 20.00 2.62 18.72
C ARG A 349 20.57 3.18 17.41
N GLU A 350 21.50 2.48 16.78
CA GLU A 350 22.12 2.90 15.53
C GLU A 350 21.10 2.90 14.38
N LYS A 351 20.22 1.90 14.29
CA LYS A 351 19.12 1.91 13.32
C LYS A 351 18.24 3.16 13.47
N GLN A 352 17.92 3.55 14.70
CA GLN A 352 17.13 4.75 14.97
C GLN A 352 17.88 6.04 14.61
N GLU A 353 19.19 6.08 14.82
CA GLU A 353 20.04 7.21 14.43
C GLU A 353 20.09 7.33 12.90
N ARG A 354 20.35 6.24 12.19
CA ARG A 354 20.31 6.17 10.71
C ARG A 354 18.94 6.54 10.16
N SER A 355 17.87 6.05 10.75
CA SER A 355 16.51 6.38 10.34
C SER A 355 16.21 7.87 10.47
N ARG A 356 16.63 8.52 11.58
CA ARG A 356 16.46 9.97 11.74
C ARG A 356 17.26 10.76 10.70
N HIS A 357 18.52 10.38 10.46
CA HIS A 357 19.37 11.01 9.46
C HIS A 357 18.75 10.88 8.06
N MET A 358 18.40 9.67 7.61
CA MET A 358 17.82 9.43 6.30
C MET A 358 16.47 10.14 6.12
N ASN A 359 15.65 10.24 7.17
CA ASN A 359 14.40 11.04 7.12
C ASN A 359 14.70 12.53 6.93
N ALA A 360 15.75 13.08 7.55
CA ALA A 360 16.14 14.47 7.33
C ALA A 360 16.61 14.71 5.89
N VAL A 361 17.42 13.80 5.34
CA VAL A 361 17.81 13.83 3.92
C VAL A 361 16.59 13.73 3.00
N ALA A 362 15.68 12.80 3.26
CA ALA A 362 14.46 12.60 2.49
C ALA A 362 13.56 13.86 2.49
N GLU A 363 13.45 14.54 3.62
CA GLU A 363 12.68 15.80 3.71
C GLU A 363 13.36 16.94 2.96
N GLN A 364 14.69 17.03 3.00
CA GLN A 364 15.42 18.00 2.18
C GLN A 364 15.19 17.76 0.69
N VAL A 365 15.37 16.52 0.22
CA VAL A 365 15.11 16.13 -1.17
C VAL A 365 13.67 16.45 -1.59
N ARG A 366 12.71 16.16 -0.73
CA ARG A 366 11.30 16.49 -0.96
C ARG A 366 11.09 17.99 -1.18
N ARG A 367 11.68 18.84 -0.33
CA ARG A 367 11.56 20.31 -0.46
C ARG A 367 12.14 20.81 -1.77
N GLU A 368 13.31 20.33 -2.14
CA GLU A 368 13.96 20.68 -3.41
C GLU A 368 13.12 20.21 -4.61
N THR A 369 12.61 18.99 -4.57
CA THR A 369 11.74 18.44 -5.61
C THR A 369 10.44 19.22 -5.73
N LEU A 370 9.79 19.58 -4.61
CA LEU A 370 8.55 20.34 -4.63
C LEU A 370 8.76 21.81 -5.09
N ALA A 371 9.91 22.41 -4.77
CA ALA A 371 10.24 23.75 -5.24
C ALA A 371 10.29 23.84 -6.77
N ALA A 372 10.69 22.76 -7.46
CA ALA A 372 10.70 22.70 -8.92
C ALA A 372 9.29 22.74 -9.55
N PHE A 373 8.25 22.47 -8.78
CA PHE A 373 6.86 22.53 -9.24
C PHE A 373 6.15 23.84 -8.88
N GLU A 374 6.79 24.76 -8.13
CA GLU A 374 6.18 26.06 -7.78
C GLU A 374 5.87 26.84 -9.06
N GLY A 375 4.65 27.34 -9.15
CA GLY A 375 4.15 28.10 -10.30
C GLY A 375 3.65 27.26 -11.49
N THR A 376 3.81 25.94 -11.46
CA THR A 376 3.26 25.05 -12.50
C THR A 376 1.77 24.78 -12.29
N GLU A 377 1.08 24.37 -13.34
CA GLU A 377 -0.31 23.95 -13.30
C GLU A 377 -0.42 22.42 -13.24
N ASP A 378 -1.37 21.92 -12.45
CA ASP A 378 -1.74 20.50 -12.40
C ASP A 378 -3.24 20.38 -12.05
N GLU A 379 -3.76 19.17 -12.08
CA GLU A 379 -5.10 18.84 -11.66
C GLU A 379 -5.08 18.20 -10.27
N VAL A 380 -6.02 18.58 -9.41
CA VAL A 380 -6.16 18.05 -8.04
C VAL A 380 -7.48 17.30 -7.92
N LEU A 381 -7.44 16.08 -7.42
CA LEU A 381 -8.61 15.41 -6.87
C LEU A 381 -8.85 15.96 -5.46
N LEU A 382 -10.00 16.63 -5.24
CA LEU A 382 -10.41 17.13 -3.93
C LEU A 382 -10.81 15.95 -3.03
N GLU A 383 -10.20 15.85 -1.85
CA GLU A 383 -10.45 14.72 -0.94
C GLU A 383 -11.23 15.16 0.30
N THR A 384 -10.54 15.66 1.31
CA THR A 384 -11.14 15.98 2.60
C THR A 384 -11.41 17.46 2.71
N PRO A 385 -12.65 17.91 2.99
CA PRO A 385 -12.93 19.27 3.38
C PRO A 385 -12.28 19.56 4.74
N LEU A 386 -11.61 20.72 4.86
CA LEU A 386 -10.99 21.17 6.11
C LEU A 386 -11.89 22.16 6.84
N SER A 387 -12.08 23.34 6.25
CA SER A 387 -12.95 24.40 6.80
C SER A 387 -13.42 25.34 5.68
N GLY A 388 -14.67 25.75 5.71
CA GLY A 388 -15.24 26.64 4.69
C GLY A 388 -15.10 26.04 3.28
N THR A 389 -14.33 26.70 2.43
CA THR A 389 -14.11 26.29 1.03
C THR A 389 -12.78 25.53 0.84
N LEU A 390 -12.02 25.26 1.91
CA LEU A 390 -10.71 24.61 1.84
C LEU A 390 -10.83 23.09 1.75
N PHE A 391 -10.12 22.52 0.79
CA PHE A 391 -9.99 21.08 0.62
C PHE A 391 -8.52 20.66 0.63
N THR A 392 -8.27 19.45 1.11
CA THR A 392 -7.03 18.73 0.82
C THR A 392 -7.23 17.88 -0.43
N GLY A 393 -6.12 17.54 -1.10
CA GLY A 393 -6.16 16.64 -2.22
C GLY A 393 -4.77 16.30 -2.73
N TYR A 394 -4.73 15.56 -3.83
CA TYR A 394 -3.49 15.17 -4.50
C TYR A 394 -3.55 15.49 -5.99
N THR A 395 -2.43 15.98 -6.50
CA THR A 395 -2.25 16.17 -7.94
C THR A 395 -2.04 14.84 -8.67
N ARG A 396 -1.99 14.88 -10.02
CA ARG A 396 -1.59 13.72 -10.82
C ARG A 396 -0.19 13.23 -10.45
N LEU A 397 0.72 14.12 -10.08
CA LEU A 397 2.07 13.83 -9.58
C LEU A 397 2.11 13.34 -8.13
N TYR A 398 0.95 13.19 -7.46
CA TYR A 398 0.86 12.82 -6.05
C TYR A 398 1.42 13.88 -5.08
N ILE A 399 1.44 15.14 -5.50
CA ILE A 399 1.78 16.27 -4.66
C ILE A 399 0.59 16.55 -3.72
N PRO A 400 0.79 16.52 -2.38
CA PRO A 400 -0.28 16.87 -1.45
C PRO A 400 -0.52 18.37 -1.48
N VAL A 401 -1.77 18.77 -1.66
CA VAL A 401 -2.15 20.18 -1.75
C VAL A 401 -3.23 20.54 -0.74
N VAL A 402 -3.31 21.85 -0.44
CA VAL A 402 -4.48 22.51 0.13
C VAL A 402 -4.91 23.60 -0.83
N VAL A 403 -6.21 23.63 -1.16
CA VAL A 403 -6.78 24.56 -2.15
C VAL A 403 -8.14 25.08 -1.67
N SER A 404 -8.41 26.36 -1.92
CA SER A 404 -9.76 26.91 -1.76
C SER A 404 -10.56 26.68 -3.04
N ALA A 405 -11.63 25.89 -2.95
CA ALA A 405 -12.48 25.48 -4.06
C ALA A 405 -13.97 25.71 -3.72
N PRO A 406 -14.45 26.99 -3.73
CA PRO A 406 -15.82 27.32 -3.38
C PRO A 406 -16.81 26.67 -4.37
N GLY A 407 -17.87 26.06 -3.84
CA GLY A 407 -18.89 25.38 -4.64
C GLY A 407 -18.50 24.00 -5.17
N CYS A 408 -17.30 23.49 -4.81
CA CYS A 408 -16.88 22.15 -5.16
C CYS A 408 -17.13 21.16 -4.02
N GLU A 409 -17.12 19.88 -4.38
CA GLU A 409 -17.32 18.74 -3.47
C GLU A 409 -16.14 17.77 -3.54
N SER A 410 -16.01 16.95 -2.49
CA SER A 410 -15.05 15.84 -2.48
C SER A 410 -15.26 14.88 -3.68
N GLY A 411 -14.18 14.41 -4.28
CA GLY A 411 -14.22 13.55 -5.48
C GLY A 411 -14.18 14.33 -6.80
N GLN A 412 -14.34 15.65 -6.79
CA GLN A 412 -14.19 16.47 -8.00
C GLN A 412 -12.71 16.71 -8.31
N ILE A 413 -12.42 16.82 -9.61
CA ILE A 413 -11.09 17.15 -10.12
C ILE A 413 -11.12 18.62 -10.58
N VAL A 414 -10.19 19.41 -10.06
CA VAL A 414 -10.05 20.85 -10.35
C VAL A 414 -8.66 21.18 -10.86
N ARG A 415 -8.53 22.17 -11.76
CA ARG A 415 -7.22 22.68 -12.21
C ARG A 415 -6.72 23.71 -11.21
N VAL A 416 -5.44 23.62 -10.90
CA VAL A 416 -4.79 24.48 -9.92
C VAL A 416 -3.41 24.91 -10.38
N LYS A 417 -2.99 26.10 -9.92
CA LYS A 417 -1.61 26.55 -9.95
C LYS A 417 -0.96 26.24 -8.61
N LEU A 418 0.16 25.50 -8.64
CA LEU A 418 0.90 25.12 -7.45
C LEU A 418 1.70 26.29 -6.90
N GLY A 419 1.62 26.52 -5.61
CA GLY A 419 2.39 27.53 -4.89
C GLY A 419 3.46 26.90 -4.02
N ARG A 420 3.76 27.52 -2.90
CA ARG A 420 4.82 27.09 -1.99
C ARG A 420 4.44 25.88 -1.13
N TYR A 421 5.42 25.03 -0.89
CA TYR A 421 5.38 23.98 0.12
C TYR A 421 5.60 24.57 1.51
N ASP A 422 4.69 24.31 2.45
CA ASP A 422 4.72 24.86 3.82
C ASP A 422 5.35 23.93 4.86
N GLY A 423 5.84 22.76 4.45
CA GLY A 423 6.39 21.71 5.30
C GLY A 423 5.46 20.50 5.44
N GLU A 424 4.19 20.66 5.12
CA GLU A 424 3.20 19.57 5.11
C GLU A 424 2.56 19.40 3.71
N ARG A 425 2.11 20.51 3.12
CA ARG A 425 1.38 20.53 1.84
C ARG A 425 1.81 21.71 0.98
N VAL A 426 1.48 21.63 -0.30
CA VAL A 426 1.62 22.75 -1.23
C VAL A 426 0.33 23.55 -1.22
N ARG A 427 0.43 24.86 -1.04
CA ARG A 427 -0.71 25.76 -1.22
C ARG A 427 -0.99 25.90 -2.70
N ALA A 428 -2.23 25.72 -3.13
CA ALA A 428 -2.60 25.82 -4.52
C ALA A 428 -3.77 26.80 -4.69
N ALA A 429 -3.85 27.45 -5.84
CA ALA A 429 -4.94 28.33 -6.23
C ALA A 429 -5.68 27.73 -7.43
N LEU A 430 -7.00 27.88 -7.50
CA LEU A 430 -7.78 27.53 -8.71
C LEU A 430 -7.30 28.35 -9.91
N CYS A 431 -7.22 27.71 -11.09
CA CYS A 431 -6.95 28.37 -12.36
C CYS A 431 -8.20 29.03 -12.93
#